data_f8cf11e7026ce46771fc0ec8777a3e07
#
_entry.id   f8cf11e7026ce46771fc0ec8777a3e07
#
_cell.length_a   1.000
_cell.length_b   1.000
_cell.length_c   1.000
_cell.angle_alpha   90.00
_cell.angle_beta   90.00
_cell.angle_gamma   90.00
#
_symmetry.space_group_name_H-M   'P 1'
#
loop_
_entity.id
_entity.type
_entity.pdbx_description
1 polymer ?
#
loop_
_entity_poly.entity_id
_entity_poly.type
_entity_poly.pdbx_seq_one_letter_code
_entity_poly.pdbx_strand_id
1 'polypeptide(L)'
;MQFTLASTRKVRYNGRGDFMATKTNAVRLVQQAGIPCREEFYEFDENDLNGNHAAEAIGKPAEEVFKTLVARGERTGINVFCIPVCFELNLKKAAKAAGDKNMELVAVKELLGLTGYLRGGCRPVGMKKKYPTYLDETCELYDEIAVSAGERGHQMLVPPMDLARYLGAKLVDITD
;
A
#
# COMPACT_ATOMS: atom_id res chain seq x y z
N MET A 1 21.12 25.93 19.36
CA MET A 1 20.66 25.08 18.27
C MET A 1 20.30 23.71 18.85
N GLN A 2 19.04 23.50 19.20
CA GLN A 2 18.59 22.21 19.77
C GLN A 2 18.24 21.29 18.60
N PHE A 3 19.04 20.23 18.43
CA PHE A 3 18.66 19.11 17.57
C PHE A 3 17.56 18.34 18.28
N THR A 4 16.35 18.43 17.76
CA THR A 4 15.25 17.56 18.17
C THR A 4 15.58 16.16 17.65
N LEU A 5 15.90 15.27 18.56
CA LEU A 5 16.08 13.84 18.28
C LEU A 5 14.78 13.31 17.66
N ALA A 6 14.83 12.98 16.37
CA ALA A 6 13.77 12.21 15.72
C ALA A 6 13.55 10.92 16.53
N SER A 7 12.30 10.64 16.82
CA SER A 7 11.86 9.44 17.54
C SER A 7 12.34 8.21 16.79
N THR A 8 13.48 7.68 17.18
CA THR A 8 14.01 6.42 16.67
C THR A 8 13.06 5.31 17.11
N ARG A 9 12.38 4.71 16.16
CA ARG A 9 11.58 3.50 16.37
C ARG A 9 12.46 2.47 17.06
N LYS A 10 12.02 1.93 18.21
CA LYS A 10 12.75 0.88 18.91
C LYS A 10 12.79 -0.36 18.04
N VAL A 11 13.89 -0.52 17.35
CA VAL A 11 14.26 -1.77 16.67
C VAL A 11 14.41 -2.83 17.76
N ARG A 12 13.61 -3.88 17.72
CA ARG A 12 13.74 -5.00 18.65
C ARG A 12 14.74 -6.00 18.07
N TYR A 13 15.84 -6.17 18.77
CA TYR A 13 16.81 -7.23 18.50
C TYR A 13 16.54 -8.41 19.42
N ASN A 14 16.74 -9.63 18.91
CA ASN A 14 16.77 -10.81 19.78
C ASN A 14 18.07 -10.80 20.61
N GLY A 15 18.16 -11.69 21.59
CA GLY A 15 19.35 -11.80 22.45
C GLY A 15 20.65 -12.19 21.73
N ARG A 16 20.63 -12.33 20.39
CA ARG A 16 21.79 -12.60 19.52
C ARG A 16 22.13 -11.42 18.59
N GLY A 17 21.42 -10.30 18.72
CA GLY A 17 21.64 -9.12 17.88
C GLY A 17 20.97 -9.16 16.51
N ASP A 18 20.11 -10.18 16.23
CA ASP A 18 19.38 -10.27 14.99
C ASP A 18 18.13 -9.40 15.03
N PHE A 19 17.84 -8.74 13.93
CA PHE A 19 16.65 -7.91 13.76
C PHE A 19 15.38 -8.77 13.84
N MET A 20 14.58 -8.58 14.87
CA MET A 20 13.26 -9.20 14.99
C MET A 20 12.20 -8.28 14.40
N ALA A 21 11.97 -8.38 13.10
CA ALA A 21 10.76 -7.88 12.47
C ALA A 21 9.59 -8.79 12.85
N THR A 22 8.67 -8.28 13.64
CA THR A 22 7.40 -9.00 13.85
C THR A 22 6.65 -8.99 12.51
N LYS A 23 6.37 -10.16 11.95
CA LYS A 23 5.59 -10.27 10.71
C LYS A 23 4.25 -9.57 10.89
N THR A 24 3.96 -8.65 10.00
CA THR A 24 2.66 -7.97 10.00
C THR A 24 1.54 -8.94 9.62
N ASN A 25 0.31 -8.58 9.96
CA ASN A 25 -0.84 -9.38 9.57
C ASN A 25 -0.95 -9.54 8.04
N ALA A 26 -0.59 -8.51 7.25
CA ALA A 26 -0.62 -8.62 5.79
C ALA A 26 0.39 -9.63 5.25
N VAL A 27 1.63 -9.57 5.71
CA VAL A 27 2.67 -10.53 5.32
C VAL A 27 2.23 -11.94 5.66
N ARG A 28 1.69 -12.14 6.86
CA ARG A 28 1.20 -13.45 7.29
C ARG A 28 0.06 -13.96 6.41
N LEU A 29 -0.93 -13.11 6.09
CA LEU A 29 -2.06 -13.48 5.23
C LEU A 29 -1.61 -13.85 3.82
N VAL A 30 -0.71 -13.07 3.23
CA VAL A 30 -0.16 -13.33 1.90
C VAL A 30 0.63 -14.65 1.88
N GLN A 31 1.45 -14.90 2.88
CA GLN A 31 2.20 -16.14 3.00
C GLN A 31 1.29 -17.37 3.22
N GLN A 32 0.25 -17.23 4.04
CA GLN A 32 -0.76 -18.29 4.24
C GLN A 32 -1.53 -18.62 2.96
N ALA A 33 -1.71 -17.64 2.08
CA ALA A 33 -2.31 -17.86 0.76
C ALA A 33 -1.35 -18.52 -0.25
N GLY A 34 -0.10 -18.82 0.14
CA GLY A 34 0.90 -19.44 -0.74
C GLY A 34 1.52 -18.46 -1.74
N ILE A 35 1.36 -17.16 -1.55
CA ILE A 35 1.93 -16.13 -2.42
C ILE A 35 3.39 -15.86 -2.02
N PRO A 36 4.36 -15.95 -2.96
CA PRO A 36 5.74 -15.55 -2.69
C PRO A 36 5.78 -14.10 -2.19
N CYS A 37 6.47 -13.86 -1.08
CA CYS A 37 6.53 -12.55 -0.45
C CYS A 37 7.94 -12.31 0.11
N ARG A 38 8.57 -11.23 -0.35
CA ARG A 38 9.81 -10.72 0.24
C ARG A 38 9.51 -9.46 1.01
N GLU A 39 10.27 -9.18 2.05
CA GLU A 39 10.08 -8.01 2.91
C GLU A 39 11.28 -7.08 2.80
N GLU A 40 11.00 -5.79 2.65
CA GLU A 40 12.00 -4.72 2.64
C GLU A 40 11.68 -3.71 3.74
N PHE A 41 12.70 -3.34 4.51
CA PHE A 41 12.61 -2.38 5.61
C PHE A 41 13.44 -1.16 5.28
N TYR A 42 12.94 0.03 5.63
CA TYR A 42 13.65 1.29 5.41
C TYR A 42 13.31 2.30 6.51
N GLU A 43 14.22 3.24 6.70
CA GLU A 43 13.96 4.40 7.57
C GLU A 43 12.95 5.34 6.90
N PHE A 44 11.99 5.84 7.66
CA PHE A 44 11.00 6.77 7.16
C PHE A 44 10.95 8.04 8.04
N ASP A 45 10.60 9.16 7.41
CA ASP A 45 10.30 10.42 8.08
C ASP A 45 8.77 10.57 8.17
N GLU A 46 8.25 10.80 9.38
CA GLU A 46 6.82 11.03 9.59
C GLU A 46 6.31 12.30 8.90
N ASN A 47 7.21 13.23 8.58
CA ASN A 47 6.91 14.45 7.85
C ASN A 47 6.98 14.27 6.32
N ASP A 48 7.55 13.18 5.84
CA ASP A 48 7.65 12.83 4.43
C ASP A 48 7.21 11.39 4.18
N LEU A 49 5.91 11.19 4.10
CA LEU A 49 5.28 9.90 3.79
C LEU A 49 5.08 9.70 2.28
N ASN A 50 5.86 10.38 1.45
CA ASN A 50 5.80 10.26 0.01
C ASN A 50 6.24 8.86 -0.44
N GLY A 51 5.43 8.22 -1.29
CA GLY A 51 5.72 6.90 -1.84
C GLY A 51 7.01 6.85 -2.68
N ASN A 52 7.41 7.95 -3.31
CA ASN A 52 8.68 8.02 -4.04
C ASN A 52 9.88 7.83 -3.10
N HIS A 53 9.81 8.36 -1.89
CA HIS A 53 10.85 8.11 -0.88
C HIS A 53 10.95 6.62 -0.52
N ALA A 54 9.83 5.93 -0.41
CA ALA A 54 9.83 4.48 -0.19
C ALA A 54 10.51 3.72 -1.33
N ALA A 55 10.23 4.10 -2.59
CA ALA A 55 10.85 3.49 -3.76
C ALA A 55 12.37 3.68 -3.77
N GLU A 56 12.84 4.90 -3.53
CA GLU A 56 14.27 5.20 -3.42
C GLU A 56 14.94 4.41 -2.31
N ALA A 57 14.31 4.34 -1.13
CA ALA A 57 14.85 3.68 0.04
C ALA A 57 15.02 2.16 -0.13
N ILE A 58 14.12 1.51 -0.89
CA ILE A 58 14.24 0.07 -1.19
C ILE A 58 14.95 -0.22 -2.51
N GLY A 59 15.41 0.82 -3.22
CA GLY A 59 16.17 0.67 -4.47
C GLY A 59 15.35 0.15 -5.65
N LYS A 60 14.05 0.46 -5.68
CA LYS A 60 13.14 0.06 -6.76
C LYS A 60 12.70 1.26 -7.59
N PRO A 61 12.46 1.09 -8.91
CA PRO A 61 11.80 2.11 -9.71
C PRO A 61 10.43 2.48 -9.11
N ALA A 62 10.07 3.76 -9.17
CA ALA A 62 8.81 4.24 -8.60
C ALA A 62 7.58 3.61 -9.27
N GLU A 63 7.70 3.19 -10.52
CA GLU A 63 6.67 2.49 -11.29
C GLU A 63 6.37 1.08 -10.75
N GLU A 64 7.30 0.47 -10.03
CA GLU A 64 7.16 -0.86 -9.42
C GLU A 64 6.69 -0.81 -7.96
N VAL A 65 6.58 0.38 -7.38
CA VAL A 65 6.12 0.58 -6.00
C VAL A 65 4.71 1.17 -6.03
N PHE A 66 3.76 0.48 -5.42
CA PHE A 66 2.35 0.82 -5.47
C PHE A 66 1.86 1.39 -4.14
N LYS A 67 1.16 2.51 -4.20
CA LYS A 67 0.43 3.11 -3.07
C LYS A 67 -1.02 2.68 -3.10
N THR A 68 -1.62 2.57 -1.92
CA THR A 68 -3.04 2.24 -1.76
C THR A 68 -3.82 3.48 -1.39
N LEU A 69 -4.79 3.82 -2.20
CA LEU A 69 -5.70 4.94 -2.02
C LEU A 69 -7.12 4.44 -1.76
N VAL A 70 -7.83 5.13 -0.91
CA VAL A 70 -9.23 4.86 -0.59
C VAL A 70 -10.08 6.01 -1.06
N ALA A 71 -11.10 5.72 -1.84
CA ALA A 71 -12.00 6.71 -2.39
C ALA A 71 -13.45 6.30 -2.17
N ARG A 72 -14.33 7.30 -2.15
CA ARG A 72 -15.77 7.11 -1.99
C ARG A 72 -16.49 7.51 -3.26
N GLY A 73 -17.24 6.56 -3.81
CA GLY A 73 -18.19 6.82 -4.86
C GLY A 73 -19.54 7.28 -4.30
N GLU A 74 -20.28 8.04 -5.09
CA GLU A 74 -21.61 8.52 -4.71
C GLU A 74 -22.60 7.37 -4.49
N ARG A 75 -22.53 6.34 -5.33
CA ARG A 75 -23.43 5.19 -5.28
C ARG A 75 -22.77 3.92 -4.79
N THR A 76 -21.51 3.72 -5.11
CA THR A 76 -20.77 2.48 -4.83
C THR A 76 -20.12 2.45 -3.45
N GLY A 77 -20.07 3.59 -2.75
CA GLY A 77 -19.45 3.67 -1.44
C GLY A 77 -17.92 3.58 -1.52
N ILE A 78 -17.32 2.88 -0.57
CA ILE A 78 -15.84 2.80 -0.45
C ILE A 78 -15.26 1.85 -1.48
N ASN A 79 -14.24 2.33 -2.18
CA ASN A 79 -13.45 1.60 -3.17
C ASN A 79 -11.95 1.80 -2.87
N VAL A 80 -11.14 0.79 -3.17
CA VAL A 80 -9.70 0.79 -2.93
C VAL A 80 -8.96 0.73 -4.26
N PHE A 81 -7.98 1.60 -4.43
CA PHE A 81 -7.18 1.71 -5.64
C PHE A 81 -5.70 1.60 -5.33
N CYS A 82 -5.01 0.71 -6.01
CA CYS A 82 -3.56 0.52 -5.89
C CYS A 82 -2.91 0.98 -7.20
N ILE A 83 -2.06 1.99 -7.11
CA ILE A 83 -1.42 2.62 -8.27
C ILE A 83 0.08 2.84 -8.01
N PRO A 84 0.91 2.94 -9.06
CA PRO A 84 2.31 3.30 -8.89
C PRO A 84 2.47 4.62 -8.14
N VAL A 85 3.48 4.71 -7.27
CA VAL A 85 3.70 5.90 -6.42
C VAL A 85 4.03 7.16 -7.21
N CYS A 86 4.56 7.02 -8.43
CA CYS A 86 4.89 8.13 -9.32
C CYS A 86 3.70 8.71 -10.08
N PHE A 87 2.54 8.06 -10.02
CA PHE A 87 1.32 8.54 -10.70
C PHE A 87 0.26 9.00 -9.71
N GLU A 88 -0.71 9.74 -10.23
CA GLU A 88 -1.89 10.14 -9.48
C GLU A 88 -3.12 9.35 -9.93
N LEU A 89 -4.06 9.15 -9.02
CA LEU A 89 -5.33 8.50 -9.34
C LEU A 89 -6.19 9.43 -10.21
N ASN A 90 -6.54 8.96 -11.40
CA ASN A 90 -7.52 9.65 -12.22
C ASN A 90 -8.92 9.35 -11.70
N LEU A 91 -9.53 10.31 -11.03
CA LEU A 91 -10.85 10.11 -10.38
C LEU A 91 -11.98 9.80 -11.35
N LYS A 92 -11.88 10.28 -12.60
CA LYS A 92 -12.87 9.95 -13.64
C LYS A 92 -12.74 8.50 -14.10
N LYS A 93 -11.51 8.04 -14.34
CA LYS A 93 -11.24 6.63 -14.67
C LYS A 93 -11.62 5.71 -13.49
N ALA A 94 -11.30 6.12 -12.26
CA ALA A 94 -11.68 5.39 -11.05
C ALA A 94 -13.20 5.25 -10.90
N ALA A 95 -13.94 6.33 -11.09
CA ALA A 95 -15.41 6.30 -11.07
C ALA A 95 -15.96 5.35 -12.14
N LYS A 96 -15.46 5.46 -13.38
CA LYS A 96 -15.85 4.57 -14.49
C LYS A 96 -15.58 3.11 -14.16
N ALA A 97 -14.40 2.79 -13.62
CA ALA A 97 -14.03 1.43 -13.23
C ALA A 97 -14.96 0.85 -12.16
N ALA A 98 -15.36 1.68 -11.20
CA ALA A 98 -16.28 1.29 -10.14
C ALA A 98 -17.77 1.25 -10.57
N GLY A 99 -18.10 1.74 -11.77
CA GLY A 99 -19.48 1.88 -12.21
C GLY A 99 -20.22 3.02 -11.52
N ASP A 100 -19.49 4.08 -11.15
CA ASP A 100 -20.02 5.26 -10.47
C ASP A 100 -19.94 6.52 -11.34
N LYS A 101 -20.65 7.57 -10.94
CA LYS A 101 -20.60 8.87 -11.62
C LYS A 101 -19.46 9.73 -11.11
N ASN A 102 -19.25 9.70 -9.81
CA ASN A 102 -18.24 10.51 -9.12
C ASN A 102 -17.44 9.66 -8.14
N MET A 103 -16.20 10.05 -7.95
CA MET A 103 -15.28 9.44 -7.00
C MET A 103 -14.47 10.52 -6.32
N GLU A 104 -14.31 10.44 -5.01
CA GLU A 104 -13.52 11.37 -4.19
C GLU A 104 -12.63 10.60 -3.24
N LEU A 105 -11.39 11.06 -3.06
CA LEU A 105 -10.52 10.50 -2.03
C LEU A 105 -11.14 10.75 -0.65
N VAL A 106 -11.12 9.74 0.21
CA VAL A 106 -11.56 9.89 1.59
C VAL A 106 -10.58 10.78 2.37
N ALA A 107 -11.10 11.53 3.34
CA ALA A 107 -10.25 12.33 4.21
C ALA A 107 -9.31 11.44 5.04
N VAL A 108 -8.07 11.90 5.25
CA VAL A 108 -7.04 11.14 5.99
C VAL A 108 -7.54 10.69 7.36
N LYS A 109 -8.32 11.53 8.06
CA LYS A 109 -8.91 11.22 9.36
C LYS A 109 -9.87 10.03 9.36
N GLU A 110 -10.44 9.68 8.21
CA GLU A 110 -11.39 8.56 8.06
C GLU A 110 -10.69 7.22 7.82
N LEU A 111 -9.43 7.23 7.31
CA LEU A 111 -8.73 6.03 6.88
C LEU A 111 -8.66 4.96 7.97
N LEU A 112 -8.31 5.35 9.19
CA LEU A 112 -8.18 4.40 10.30
C LEU A 112 -9.50 3.69 10.61
N GLY A 113 -10.59 4.44 10.62
CA GLY A 113 -11.93 3.89 10.86
C GLY A 113 -12.40 2.95 9.76
N LEU A 114 -12.10 3.29 8.50
CA LEU A 114 -12.51 2.51 7.33
C LEU A 114 -11.65 1.26 7.10
N THR A 115 -10.34 1.38 7.25
CA THR A 115 -9.39 0.35 6.81
C THR A 115 -8.65 -0.35 7.94
N GLY A 116 -8.51 0.30 9.08
CA GLY A 116 -7.62 -0.14 10.17
C GLY A 116 -6.18 0.33 10.01
N TYR A 117 -5.88 1.14 8.99
CA TYR A 117 -4.52 1.62 8.68
C TYR A 117 -4.44 3.12 8.69
N LEU A 118 -3.26 3.62 9.08
CA LEU A 118 -2.90 5.04 9.00
C LEU A 118 -2.34 5.37 7.61
N ARG A 119 -2.36 6.66 7.26
CA ARG A 119 -1.65 7.17 6.07
C ARG A 119 -0.18 6.76 6.11
N GLY A 120 0.34 6.33 4.96
CA GLY A 120 1.72 5.81 4.82
C GLY A 120 1.88 4.33 5.14
N GLY A 121 0.88 3.70 5.75
CA GLY A 121 0.85 2.26 6.01
C GLY A 121 -0.41 1.58 5.45
N CYS A 122 -1.24 2.32 4.71
CA CYS A 122 -2.44 1.75 4.09
C CYS A 122 -2.07 0.71 3.05
N ARG A 123 -2.77 -0.41 3.07
CA ARG A 123 -2.54 -1.57 2.20
C ARG A 123 -3.85 -2.23 1.82
N PRO A 124 -3.91 -2.93 0.67
CA PRO A 124 -5.13 -3.59 0.25
C PRO A 124 -5.40 -4.90 1.01
N VAL A 125 -4.37 -5.49 1.62
CA VAL A 125 -4.46 -6.77 2.33
C VAL A 125 -4.83 -6.58 3.79
N GLY A 126 -5.81 -7.33 4.27
CA GLY A 126 -6.16 -7.37 5.70
C GLY A 126 -6.88 -6.11 6.21
N MET A 127 -7.61 -5.40 5.38
CA MET A 127 -8.48 -4.30 5.80
C MET A 127 -9.59 -4.80 6.72
N LYS A 128 -10.13 -3.93 7.57
CA LYS A 128 -11.26 -4.23 8.48
C LYS A 128 -12.47 -4.80 7.76
N LYS A 129 -12.73 -4.30 6.55
CA LYS A 129 -13.80 -4.77 5.66
C LYS A 129 -13.23 -5.05 4.29
N LYS A 130 -13.86 -5.96 3.56
CA LYS A 130 -13.54 -6.21 2.17
C LYS A 130 -14.24 -5.18 1.31
N TYR A 131 -13.47 -4.31 0.66
CA TYR A 131 -13.96 -3.33 -0.29
C TYR A 131 -13.64 -3.75 -1.73
N PRO A 132 -14.43 -3.31 -2.73
CA PRO A 132 -14.03 -3.42 -4.12
C PRO A 132 -12.64 -2.83 -4.33
N THR A 133 -11.74 -3.60 -4.93
CA THR A 133 -10.34 -3.24 -5.09
C THR A 133 -9.94 -3.26 -6.55
N TYR A 134 -9.17 -2.27 -6.95
CA TYR A 134 -8.69 -2.05 -8.31
C TYR A 134 -7.17 -1.89 -8.26
N LEU A 135 -6.49 -2.56 -9.16
CA LEU A 135 -5.05 -2.48 -9.31
C LEU A 135 -4.76 -1.90 -10.70
N ASP A 136 -3.92 -0.87 -10.76
CA ASP A 136 -3.55 -0.27 -12.04
C ASP A 136 -2.93 -1.33 -12.96
N GLU A 137 -3.38 -1.37 -14.20
CA GLU A 137 -3.01 -2.42 -15.16
C GLU A 137 -1.51 -2.45 -15.49
N THR A 138 -0.78 -1.36 -15.23
CA THR A 138 0.67 -1.34 -15.40
C THR A 138 1.40 -2.36 -14.54
N CYS A 139 0.77 -2.90 -13.51
CA CYS A 139 1.33 -3.98 -12.70
C CYS A 139 1.68 -5.22 -13.52
N GLU A 140 0.99 -5.45 -14.65
CA GLU A 140 1.24 -6.58 -15.55
C GLU A 140 2.61 -6.52 -16.22
N LEU A 141 3.25 -5.36 -16.23
CA LEU A 141 4.59 -5.16 -16.82
C LEU A 141 5.71 -5.74 -15.94
N TYR A 142 5.41 -6.12 -14.70
CA TYR A 142 6.41 -6.50 -13.71
C TYR A 142 6.13 -7.89 -13.15
N ASP A 143 7.20 -8.64 -12.89
CA ASP A 143 7.10 -9.94 -12.20
C ASP A 143 6.80 -9.77 -10.70
N GLU A 144 7.20 -8.63 -10.14
CA GLU A 144 7.09 -8.31 -8.73
C GLU A 144 6.83 -6.82 -8.53
N ILE A 145 5.88 -6.47 -7.67
CA ILE A 145 5.62 -5.11 -7.23
C ILE A 145 5.78 -4.99 -5.72
N ALA A 146 6.12 -3.79 -5.25
CA ALA A 146 6.16 -3.48 -3.82
C ALA A 146 4.84 -2.82 -3.40
N VAL A 147 4.30 -3.28 -2.28
CA VAL A 147 3.15 -2.66 -1.61
C VAL A 147 3.43 -2.55 -0.11
N SER A 148 2.77 -1.62 0.57
CA SER A 148 2.92 -1.50 2.02
C SER A 148 2.61 -2.82 2.72
N ALA A 149 3.46 -3.20 3.66
CA ALA A 149 3.24 -4.34 4.54
C ALA A 149 2.33 -4.00 5.75
N GLY A 150 1.83 -2.76 5.84
CA GLY A 150 0.90 -2.27 6.85
C GLY A 150 1.53 -1.48 7.97
N GLU A 151 2.81 -1.25 7.87
CA GLU A 151 3.56 -0.37 8.75
C GLU A 151 4.39 0.58 7.91
N ARG A 152 4.61 1.79 8.41
CA ARG A 152 5.54 2.73 7.80
C ARG A 152 6.95 2.15 7.83
N GLY A 153 7.72 2.33 6.78
CA GLY A 153 9.08 1.79 6.67
C GLY A 153 9.15 0.29 6.41
N HIS A 154 8.06 -0.31 5.94
CA HIS A 154 7.98 -1.73 5.67
C HIS A 154 7.16 -1.98 4.39
N GLN A 155 7.81 -2.54 3.39
CA GLN A 155 7.19 -2.95 2.13
C GLN A 155 7.24 -4.47 1.98
N MET A 156 6.27 -5.04 1.30
CA MET A 156 6.30 -6.41 0.83
C MET A 156 6.32 -6.42 -0.70
N LEU A 157 7.15 -7.31 -1.25
CA LEU A 157 7.30 -7.51 -2.67
C LEU A 157 6.61 -8.81 -3.05
N VAL A 158 5.64 -8.72 -3.95
CA VAL A 158 4.76 -9.82 -4.32
C VAL A 158 4.51 -9.85 -5.83
N PRO A 159 4.25 -11.04 -6.41
CA PRO A 159 3.77 -11.12 -7.78
C PRO A 159 2.41 -10.41 -7.90
N PRO A 160 2.26 -9.44 -8.81
CA PRO A 160 1.03 -8.62 -8.89
C PRO A 160 -0.21 -9.43 -9.26
N MET A 161 -0.06 -10.44 -10.13
CA MET A 161 -1.20 -11.25 -10.55
C MET A 161 -1.72 -12.15 -9.42
N ASP A 162 -0.82 -12.68 -8.59
CA ASP A 162 -1.19 -13.46 -7.41
C ASP A 162 -1.89 -12.58 -6.37
N LEU A 163 -1.37 -11.37 -6.16
CA LEU A 163 -2.00 -10.37 -5.28
C LEU A 163 -3.39 -9.99 -5.78
N ALA A 164 -3.53 -9.69 -7.07
CA ALA A 164 -4.83 -9.34 -7.67
C ALA A 164 -5.85 -10.45 -7.49
N ARG A 165 -5.45 -11.70 -7.73
CA ARG A 165 -6.31 -12.87 -7.55
C ARG A 165 -6.72 -13.05 -6.09
N TYR A 166 -5.80 -12.92 -5.16
CA TYR A 166 -6.07 -13.01 -3.72
C TYR A 166 -7.07 -11.95 -3.25
N LEU A 167 -6.92 -10.71 -3.73
CA LEU A 167 -7.81 -9.59 -3.39
C LEU A 167 -9.14 -9.62 -4.14
N GLY A 168 -9.26 -10.40 -5.20
CA GLY A 168 -10.36 -10.26 -6.17
C GLY A 168 -10.34 -8.88 -6.85
N ALA A 169 -9.15 -8.31 -7.02
CA ALA A 169 -8.98 -7.00 -7.63
C ALA A 169 -9.18 -7.05 -9.15
N LYS A 170 -9.71 -5.96 -9.69
CA LYS A 170 -9.80 -5.75 -11.13
C LYS A 170 -8.58 -4.97 -11.61
N LEU A 171 -7.98 -5.42 -12.71
CA LEU A 171 -6.90 -4.71 -13.40
C LEU A 171 -7.51 -3.72 -14.38
N VAL A 172 -7.21 -2.44 -14.19
CA VAL A 172 -7.81 -1.34 -14.97
C VAL A 172 -6.84 -0.19 -15.12
N ASP A 173 -6.98 0.58 -16.18
CA ASP A 173 -6.30 1.87 -16.34
C ASP A 173 -7.01 2.92 -15.46
N ILE A 174 -6.33 3.37 -14.42
CA ILE A 174 -6.85 4.32 -13.43
C ILE A 174 -5.91 5.47 -13.09
N THR A 175 -4.82 5.61 -13.83
CA THR A 175 -3.85 6.71 -13.65
C THR A 175 -3.85 7.69 -14.82
N ASP A 176 -3.26 8.86 -14.59
CA ASP A 176 -2.99 9.85 -15.63
C ASP A 176 -1.75 9.49 -16.42
#